data_3dfed744a35af6ccbe2d2e738efdc1aa
#
_entry.id   3dfed744a35af6ccbe2d2e738efdc1aa
#
_cell.length_a   1.000
_cell.length_b   1.000
_cell.length_c   1.000
_cell.angle_alpha   90.00
_cell.angle_beta   90.00
_cell.angle_gamma   90.00
#
_symmetry.space_group_name_H-M   'P 1'
#
loop_
_entity.id
_entity.type
_entity.pdbx_description
1 polymer ?
#
loop_
_entity_poly.entity_id
_entity_poly.type
_entity_poly.pdbx_seq_one_letter_code
_entity_poly.pdbx_strand_id
1 'polypeptide(L)'
;MNKVFLLANLLAFTLLSCKQDPKVASQNAAPSHIQAGDQANPRVLAGHWIALDFCAYASQYGSVLGAMNNAHLPYAYAITFNPTKPDSALCFNGFESWTLPMRYKSDTLELVGARPGKSVFLIYHSTGEKDMTMIDPTGPRVQMDRFIKSKAGAADGYLSFTTALNHHLFNGVFTPIGKGAGEKIMFTPGGFLQGMKEYDRYEVCTGGDCFVAGQDIDVVTFFNSKNQEKTSKMFGYRYNGQNDTLTFYNLANTNTEEKGAYKVAAPAYKFSRKKSQ
;
A
#
# COMPACT_ATOMS: atom_id res chain seq x y z
N MET A 1 29.08 -14.23 64.08
CA MET A 1 29.04 -15.66 64.55
C MET A 1 28.55 -16.52 63.38
N ASN A 2 29.43 -17.46 63.01
CA ASN A 2 29.13 -18.78 62.36
C ASN A 2 28.53 -18.80 60.96
N LYS A 3 29.00 -19.49 60.03
CA LYS A 3 30.05 -20.50 59.65
C LYS A 3 29.69 -20.83 58.20
N VAL A 4 30.53 -20.63 57.26
CA VAL A 4 31.33 -21.59 56.47
C VAL A 4 30.70 -22.96 56.28
N PHE A 5 30.36 -23.32 55.03
CA PHE A 5 30.62 -24.65 54.52
C PHE A 5 30.90 -24.59 53.01
N LEU A 6 32.12 -24.93 52.70
CA LEU A 6 32.68 -25.30 51.41
C LEU A 6 32.25 -26.75 51.14
N LEU A 7 31.85 -27.04 49.91
CA LEU A 7 32.01 -28.40 49.37
C LEU A 7 32.34 -28.34 47.89
N ALA A 8 33.59 -28.61 47.61
CA ALA A 8 34.13 -28.90 46.30
C ALA A 8 33.62 -30.29 45.85
N ASN A 9 33.18 -30.43 44.63
CA ASN A 9 33.13 -31.72 43.93
C ASN A 9 33.80 -31.59 42.57
N LEU A 10 35.00 -32.09 42.56
CA LEU A 10 35.87 -32.37 41.45
C LEU A 10 35.36 -33.65 40.78
N LEU A 11 34.91 -33.58 39.55
CA LEU A 11 34.77 -34.79 38.72
C LEU A 11 35.40 -34.51 37.36
N ALA A 12 36.55 -35.12 37.20
CA ALA A 12 37.26 -35.27 35.95
C ALA A 12 36.44 -36.14 34.99
N PHE A 13 36.19 -35.65 33.78
CA PHE A 13 35.82 -36.51 32.65
C PHE A 13 36.77 -36.29 31.49
N THR A 14 37.31 -37.37 31.10
CA THR A 14 38.33 -37.70 30.13
C THR A 14 38.08 -37.15 28.76
N LEU A 15 39.16 -36.66 28.19
CA LEU A 15 39.34 -36.31 26.79
C LEU A 15 39.13 -37.54 25.89
N LEU A 16 38.09 -37.50 25.08
CA LEU A 16 38.04 -38.28 23.83
C LEU A 16 38.08 -37.29 22.65
N SER A 17 39.28 -37.16 22.15
CA SER A 17 39.60 -36.47 20.90
C SER A 17 39.03 -37.29 19.74
N CYS A 18 37.96 -36.81 19.11
CA CYS A 18 37.63 -37.18 17.74
C CYS A 18 37.89 -35.97 16.86
N LYS A 19 39.03 -35.95 16.19
CA LYS A 19 39.26 -35.14 15.00
C LYS A 19 38.31 -35.66 13.92
N GLN A 20 37.26 -34.88 13.63
CA GLN A 20 36.58 -34.92 12.36
C GLN A 20 36.70 -33.54 11.73
N ASP A 21 37.51 -33.49 10.68
CA ASP A 21 37.54 -32.34 9.76
C ASP A 21 36.16 -32.16 9.17
N PRO A 22 35.51 -30.97 9.29
CA PRO A 22 34.33 -30.70 8.52
C PRO A 22 34.80 -30.45 7.07
N LYS A 23 34.62 -31.45 6.19
CA LYS A 23 34.54 -31.21 4.77
C LYS A 23 33.43 -30.18 4.56
N VAL A 24 33.82 -28.95 4.31
CA VAL A 24 32.99 -27.94 3.75
C VAL A 24 32.58 -28.45 2.36
N ALA A 25 31.45 -29.11 2.29
CA ALA A 25 30.78 -29.38 1.06
C ALA A 25 30.28 -28.02 0.54
N SER A 26 31.06 -27.42 -0.32
CA SER A 26 30.62 -26.36 -1.21
C SER A 26 29.48 -26.93 -2.04
N GLN A 27 28.26 -26.83 -1.54
CA GLN A 27 27.09 -26.97 -2.37
C GLN A 27 26.99 -25.68 -3.19
N ASN A 28 27.68 -25.68 -4.32
CA ASN A 28 27.27 -24.91 -5.48
C ASN A 28 25.86 -25.43 -5.87
N ALA A 29 24.85 -24.90 -5.22
CA ALA A 29 23.49 -24.98 -5.73
C ALA A 29 23.55 -24.26 -7.09
N ALA A 30 23.62 -25.04 -8.15
CA ALA A 30 23.40 -24.53 -9.49
C ALA A 30 22.07 -23.76 -9.47
N PRO A 31 21.99 -22.56 -10.06
CA PRO A 31 20.73 -21.85 -10.12
C PRO A 31 19.73 -22.81 -10.78
N SER A 32 18.65 -23.08 -10.04
CA SER A 32 17.53 -23.89 -10.51
C SER A 32 17.14 -23.36 -11.90
N HIS A 33 17.13 -24.24 -12.89
CA HIS A 33 16.70 -23.96 -14.24
C HIS A 33 15.35 -23.27 -14.21
N ILE A 34 15.32 -21.96 -14.49
CA ILE A 34 14.11 -21.21 -14.78
C ILE A 34 13.52 -21.88 -16.03
N GLN A 35 12.37 -22.51 -15.89
CA GLN A 35 11.67 -23.06 -17.04
C GLN A 35 11.40 -21.91 -18.01
N ALA A 36 11.80 -22.09 -19.26
CA ALA A 36 11.79 -21.07 -20.33
C ALA A 36 10.37 -20.57 -20.73
N GLY A 37 9.32 -20.91 -19.98
CA GLY A 37 7.92 -20.63 -20.32
C GLY A 37 7.36 -19.29 -19.87
N ASP A 38 7.89 -18.70 -18.81
CA ASP A 38 7.25 -17.56 -18.13
C ASP A 38 8.19 -16.36 -17.97
N GLN A 39 8.95 -16.02 -18.98
CA GLN A 39 9.73 -14.80 -18.98
C GLN A 39 8.81 -13.57 -19.01
N ALA A 40 9.24 -12.48 -18.37
CA ALA A 40 8.57 -11.20 -18.48
C ALA A 40 8.44 -10.82 -19.97
N ASN A 41 7.23 -10.74 -20.46
CA ASN A 41 6.93 -10.34 -21.83
C ASN A 41 5.64 -9.51 -21.90
N PRO A 42 5.41 -8.72 -22.97
CA PRO A 42 4.27 -7.81 -23.04
C PRO A 42 2.90 -8.47 -22.85
N ARG A 43 2.75 -9.73 -23.25
CA ARG A 43 1.45 -10.44 -23.13
C ARG A 43 1.19 -10.91 -21.70
N VAL A 44 2.22 -11.43 -21.04
CA VAL A 44 2.12 -11.89 -19.63
C VAL A 44 1.89 -10.71 -18.69
N LEU A 45 2.57 -9.60 -18.94
CA LEU A 45 2.48 -8.41 -18.11
C LEU A 45 1.23 -7.56 -18.39
N ALA A 46 0.59 -7.71 -19.56
CA ALA A 46 -0.55 -6.88 -19.96
C ALA A 46 -1.58 -6.69 -18.84
N GLY A 47 -1.98 -5.44 -18.60
CA GLY A 47 -2.93 -5.04 -17.56
C GLY A 47 -2.33 -4.13 -16.50
N HIS A 48 -3.04 -3.99 -15.38
CA HIS A 48 -2.72 -3.06 -14.31
C HIS A 48 -2.07 -3.80 -13.15
N TRP A 49 -0.97 -3.29 -12.64
CA TRP A 49 -0.24 -3.79 -11.49
C TRP A 49 -0.21 -2.73 -10.40
N ILE A 50 -0.49 -3.12 -9.17
CA ILE A 50 -0.67 -2.20 -8.05
C ILE A 50 0.32 -2.50 -6.94
N ALA A 51 0.82 -1.45 -6.28
CA ALA A 51 1.72 -1.53 -5.13
C ALA A 51 0.98 -2.12 -3.92
N LEU A 52 1.09 -3.44 -3.75
CA LEU A 52 0.40 -4.17 -2.68
C LEU A 52 0.92 -3.76 -1.31
N ASP A 53 2.24 -3.63 -1.17
CA ASP A 53 2.86 -3.31 0.12
C ASP A 53 2.40 -1.96 0.63
N PHE A 54 2.26 -0.95 -0.25
CA PHE A 54 1.72 0.34 0.13
C PHE A 54 0.27 0.25 0.65
N CYS A 55 -0.59 -0.53 -0.03
CA CYS A 55 -1.97 -0.75 0.43
C CYS A 55 -2.01 -1.48 1.79
N ALA A 56 -1.11 -2.45 2.01
CA ALA A 56 -0.98 -3.16 3.27
C ALA A 56 -0.53 -2.23 4.40
N TYR A 57 0.45 -1.36 4.16
CA TYR A 57 0.88 -0.35 5.12
C TYR A 57 -0.23 0.65 5.43
N ALA A 58 -0.96 1.14 4.42
CA ALA A 58 -2.10 2.01 4.64
C ALA A 58 -3.16 1.36 5.55
N SER A 59 -3.41 0.06 5.37
CA SER A 59 -4.28 -0.72 6.24
C SER A 59 -3.73 -0.86 7.66
N GLN A 60 -2.44 -1.14 7.79
CA GLN A 60 -1.77 -1.31 9.09
C GLN A 60 -1.84 -0.03 9.93
N TYR A 61 -1.61 1.12 9.31
CA TYR A 61 -1.70 2.42 9.97
C TYR A 61 -3.13 2.97 10.04
N GLY A 62 -4.08 2.41 9.28
CA GLY A 62 -5.42 2.97 9.07
C GLY A 62 -5.36 4.36 8.43
N SER A 63 -4.31 4.64 7.64
CA SER A 63 -3.91 5.97 7.21
C SER A 63 -3.03 5.92 5.99
N VAL A 64 -3.35 6.70 4.97
CA VAL A 64 -2.50 6.91 3.78
C VAL A 64 -1.27 7.73 4.16
N LEU A 65 -1.45 8.83 4.90
CA LEU A 65 -0.34 9.64 5.41
C LEU A 65 0.57 8.82 6.33
N GLY A 66 0.00 7.95 7.16
CA GLY A 66 0.75 7.05 8.00
C GLY A 66 1.63 6.10 7.18
N ALA A 67 1.12 5.54 6.10
CA ALA A 67 1.92 4.73 5.17
C ALA A 67 3.01 5.57 4.51
N MET A 68 2.69 6.76 4.02
CA MET A 68 3.65 7.67 3.37
C MET A 68 4.81 8.08 4.29
N ASN A 69 4.52 8.31 5.57
CA ASN A 69 5.51 8.82 6.53
C ASN A 69 6.36 7.71 7.18
N ASN A 70 5.82 6.50 7.33
CA ASN A 70 6.46 5.41 8.07
C ASN A 70 6.95 4.27 7.19
N ALA A 71 6.34 4.08 6.02
CA ALA A 71 6.89 3.25 4.95
C ALA A 71 7.61 4.16 3.95
N HIS A 72 8.33 3.58 2.99
CA HIS A 72 8.79 4.36 1.85
C HIS A 72 7.68 4.49 0.81
N LEU A 73 7.69 5.59 0.07
CA LEU A 73 6.80 5.77 -1.06
C LEU A 73 7.33 4.96 -2.25
N PRO A 74 6.52 4.05 -2.84
CA PRO A 74 6.90 3.40 -4.07
C PRO A 74 7.05 4.46 -5.18
N TYR A 75 7.89 4.18 -6.17
CA TYR A 75 8.05 5.05 -7.32
C TYR A 75 6.73 5.30 -8.06
N ALA A 76 5.87 4.30 -8.11
CA ALA A 76 4.52 4.37 -8.64
C ALA A 76 3.57 3.53 -7.79
N TYR A 77 2.32 3.95 -7.65
CA TYR A 77 1.26 3.19 -6.99
C TYR A 77 0.61 2.16 -7.91
N ALA A 78 0.62 2.46 -9.21
CA ALA A 78 0.19 1.52 -10.23
C ALA A 78 1.06 1.63 -11.47
N ILE A 79 1.19 0.50 -12.17
CA ILE A 79 1.87 0.40 -13.46
C ILE A 79 0.94 -0.33 -14.42
N THR A 80 0.74 0.24 -15.60
CA THR A 80 -0.06 -0.37 -16.66
C THR A 80 0.82 -0.75 -17.83
N PHE A 81 0.75 -2.01 -18.23
CA PHE A 81 1.40 -2.53 -19.43
C PHE A 81 0.35 -2.74 -20.53
N ASN A 82 0.56 -2.06 -21.64
CA ASN A 82 -0.27 -2.19 -22.82
C ASN A 82 0.42 -3.08 -23.86
N PRO A 83 -0.14 -4.23 -24.23
CA PRO A 83 0.48 -5.15 -25.20
C PRO A 83 0.62 -4.53 -26.61
N THR A 84 -0.13 -3.46 -26.92
CA THR A 84 0.02 -2.72 -28.20
C THR A 84 1.13 -1.66 -28.15
N LYS A 85 1.70 -1.38 -26.97
CA LYS A 85 2.83 -0.49 -26.73
C LYS A 85 3.87 -1.21 -25.87
N PRO A 86 4.54 -2.23 -26.42
CA PRO A 86 5.32 -3.17 -25.64
C PRO A 86 6.62 -2.60 -25.05
N ASP A 87 7.04 -1.45 -25.50
CA ASP A 87 8.28 -0.75 -25.15
C ASP A 87 8.06 0.40 -24.13
N SER A 88 6.87 0.48 -23.56
CA SER A 88 6.54 1.52 -22.58
C SER A 88 5.60 1.04 -21.50
N ALA A 89 5.70 1.66 -20.32
CA ALA A 89 4.80 1.48 -19.19
C ALA A 89 4.17 2.81 -18.78
N LEU A 90 2.88 2.81 -18.47
CA LEU A 90 2.18 3.94 -17.87
C LEU A 90 2.22 3.79 -16.35
N CYS A 91 2.87 4.72 -15.68
CA CYS A 91 2.99 4.79 -14.22
C CYS A 91 1.98 5.79 -13.65
N PHE A 92 1.56 5.56 -12.40
CA PHE A 92 0.63 6.41 -11.66
C PHE A 92 1.09 6.53 -10.19
N ASN A 93 1.08 7.75 -9.61
CA ASN A 93 1.56 8.02 -8.23
C ASN A 93 0.47 8.52 -7.26
N GLY A 94 -0.79 8.33 -7.59
CA GLY A 94 -1.90 8.80 -6.76
C GLY A 94 -2.43 10.19 -7.17
N PHE A 95 -1.70 10.92 -7.98
CA PHE A 95 -2.07 12.25 -8.47
C PHE A 95 -1.98 12.37 -9.99
N GLU A 96 -0.87 11.95 -10.56
CA GLU A 96 -0.60 12.06 -11.99
C GLU A 96 -0.16 10.72 -12.60
N SER A 97 -0.26 10.65 -13.92
CA SER A 97 0.22 9.51 -14.71
C SER A 97 1.26 9.98 -15.71
N TRP A 98 2.30 9.17 -15.91
CA TRP A 98 3.36 9.43 -16.90
C TRP A 98 3.79 8.14 -17.55
N THR A 99 4.28 8.24 -18.79
CA THR A 99 4.78 7.09 -19.54
C THR A 99 6.30 7.05 -19.49
N LEU A 100 6.85 5.86 -19.24
CA LEU A 100 8.29 5.61 -19.30
C LEU A 100 8.62 4.60 -20.40
N PRO A 101 9.74 4.81 -21.12
CA PRO A 101 10.33 3.78 -21.97
C PRO A 101 10.73 2.58 -21.14
N MET A 102 10.62 1.39 -21.73
CA MET A 102 10.84 0.14 -21.05
C MET A 102 11.78 -0.76 -21.86
N ARG A 103 12.66 -1.47 -21.16
CA ARG A 103 13.56 -2.47 -21.75
C ARG A 103 13.40 -3.80 -21.04
N TYR A 104 13.25 -4.86 -21.80
CA TYR A 104 13.21 -6.23 -21.29
C TYR A 104 14.61 -6.80 -21.21
N LYS A 105 14.92 -7.45 -20.08
CA LYS A 105 16.16 -8.18 -19.88
C LYS A 105 15.85 -9.45 -19.09
N SER A 106 15.49 -10.50 -19.80
CA SER A 106 15.05 -11.75 -19.18
C SER A 106 13.77 -11.57 -18.32
N ASP A 107 13.84 -11.83 -17.02
CA ASP A 107 12.79 -11.64 -16.01
C ASP A 107 12.70 -10.21 -15.46
N THR A 108 13.64 -9.37 -15.86
CA THR A 108 13.77 -8.00 -15.38
C THR A 108 13.33 -7.00 -16.46
N LEU A 109 12.56 -5.99 -16.03
CA LEU A 109 12.21 -4.84 -16.84
C LEU A 109 12.90 -3.62 -16.27
N GLU A 110 13.51 -2.83 -17.14
CA GLU A 110 14.06 -1.53 -16.80
C GLU A 110 13.09 -0.44 -17.23
N LEU A 111 12.61 0.38 -16.29
CA LEU A 111 11.90 1.63 -16.56
C LEU A 111 12.94 2.74 -16.73
N VAL A 112 13.19 3.09 -17.98
CA VAL A 112 14.32 3.95 -18.37
C VAL A 112 13.99 5.41 -18.04
N GLY A 113 14.93 6.09 -17.36
CA GLY A 113 14.79 7.52 -17.06
C GLY A 113 13.73 7.83 -16.01
N ALA A 114 13.39 6.88 -15.14
CA ALA A 114 12.47 7.07 -14.02
C ALA A 114 12.86 8.26 -13.13
N ARG A 115 14.16 8.50 -12.99
CA ARG A 115 14.75 9.70 -12.40
C ARG A 115 15.82 10.24 -13.34
N PRO A 116 16.25 11.50 -13.24
CA PRO A 116 17.32 12.03 -14.07
C PRO A 116 18.56 11.13 -14.04
N GLY A 117 18.89 10.52 -15.18
CA GLY A 117 20.04 9.63 -15.34
C GLY A 117 19.98 8.28 -14.61
N LYS A 118 18.80 7.91 -14.06
CA LYS A 118 18.63 6.65 -13.31
C LYS A 118 17.37 5.91 -13.74
N SER A 119 17.39 4.59 -13.60
CA SER A 119 16.29 3.69 -13.90
C SER A 119 15.76 3.02 -12.65
N VAL A 120 14.50 2.59 -12.70
CA VAL A 120 13.84 1.70 -11.74
C VAL A 120 13.69 0.35 -12.43
N PHE A 121 13.77 -0.74 -11.67
CA PHE A 121 13.71 -2.10 -12.19
C PHE A 121 12.50 -2.83 -11.64
N LEU A 122 11.93 -3.72 -12.46
CA LEU A 122 10.84 -4.60 -12.08
C LEU A 122 11.28 -6.03 -12.35
N ILE A 123 11.27 -6.87 -11.32
CA ILE A 123 11.54 -8.31 -11.44
C ILE A 123 10.19 -9.03 -11.41
N TYR A 124 9.88 -9.75 -12.49
CA TYR A 124 8.66 -10.55 -12.57
C TYR A 124 8.90 -11.95 -11.99
N HIS A 125 8.01 -12.38 -11.11
CA HIS A 125 8.02 -13.70 -10.50
C HIS A 125 6.91 -14.55 -11.13
N SER A 126 7.31 -15.57 -11.91
CA SER A 126 6.39 -16.44 -12.64
C SER A 126 5.88 -17.63 -11.82
N THR A 127 6.56 -17.95 -10.72
CA THR A 127 6.26 -19.10 -9.86
C THR A 127 5.45 -18.67 -8.64
N GLY A 128 4.47 -19.47 -8.24
CA GLY A 128 3.60 -19.16 -7.11
C GLY A 128 2.52 -18.11 -7.45
N GLU A 129 2.32 -17.16 -6.56
CA GLU A 129 1.50 -15.99 -6.84
C GLU A 129 2.26 -15.09 -7.81
N LYS A 130 1.71 -14.89 -9.00
CA LYS A 130 2.35 -14.05 -10.03
C LYS A 130 2.40 -12.60 -9.56
N ASP A 131 3.57 -12.15 -9.18
CA ASP A 131 3.81 -10.78 -8.71
C ASP A 131 5.04 -10.16 -9.39
N MET A 132 5.31 -8.91 -9.08
CA MET A 132 6.54 -8.21 -9.46
C MET A 132 7.13 -7.53 -8.23
N THR A 133 8.45 -7.53 -8.14
CA THR A 133 9.17 -6.68 -7.20
C THR A 133 9.74 -5.48 -7.95
N MET A 134 9.31 -4.28 -7.57
CA MET A 134 9.95 -3.03 -8.00
C MET A 134 11.19 -2.80 -7.14
N ILE A 135 12.29 -2.48 -7.80
CA ILE A 135 13.55 -2.10 -7.17
C ILE A 135 13.86 -0.66 -7.58
N ASP A 136 13.80 0.26 -6.64
CA ASP A 136 14.19 1.65 -6.84
C ASP A 136 15.55 1.91 -6.17
N PRO A 137 16.65 1.94 -6.95
CA PRO A 137 17.98 2.24 -6.44
C PRO A 137 18.31 3.74 -6.43
N THR A 138 17.33 4.59 -6.73
CA THR A 138 17.57 6.01 -7.00
C THR A 138 17.71 6.86 -5.74
N GLY A 139 17.18 6.38 -4.62
CA GLY A 139 17.26 7.00 -3.31
C GLY A 139 18.58 6.68 -2.55
N PRO A 140 18.71 7.17 -1.31
CA PRO A 140 19.85 6.89 -0.44
C PRO A 140 19.92 5.41 -0.01
N ARG A 141 18.81 4.71 -0.09
CA ARG A 141 18.69 3.26 0.13
C ARG A 141 17.89 2.67 -1.02
N VAL A 142 18.25 1.44 -1.42
CA VAL A 142 17.46 0.67 -2.37
C VAL A 142 16.10 0.39 -1.73
N GLN A 143 15.04 0.77 -2.44
CA GLN A 143 13.66 0.49 -2.04
C GLN A 143 13.12 -0.68 -2.85
N MET A 144 12.31 -1.49 -2.20
CA MET A 144 11.68 -2.65 -2.82
C MET A 144 10.19 -2.65 -2.47
N ASP A 145 9.35 -2.76 -3.50
CA ASP A 145 7.90 -2.79 -3.37
C ASP A 145 7.32 -3.96 -4.16
N ARG A 146 6.41 -4.70 -3.56
CA ARG A 146 5.70 -5.77 -4.22
C ARG A 146 4.49 -5.25 -4.97
N PHE A 147 4.37 -5.67 -6.22
CA PHE A 147 3.25 -5.36 -7.10
C PHE A 147 2.48 -6.64 -7.43
N ILE A 148 1.17 -6.57 -7.38
CA ILE A 148 0.29 -7.64 -7.84
C ILE A 148 -0.55 -7.17 -9.02
N LYS A 149 -0.91 -8.12 -9.89
CA LYS A 149 -1.80 -7.85 -11.00
C LYS A 149 -3.22 -7.63 -10.50
N SER A 150 -3.85 -6.53 -10.90
CA SER A 150 -5.24 -6.27 -10.59
C SER A 150 -6.15 -7.35 -11.18
N LYS A 151 -7.11 -7.84 -10.40
CA LYS A 151 -7.99 -8.98 -10.77
C LYS A 151 -9.05 -8.63 -11.80
N ALA A 152 -8.88 -7.64 -12.62
CA ALA A 152 -9.75 -7.35 -13.74
C ALA A 152 -10.85 -6.30 -13.55
N GLY A 153 -11.28 -5.74 -14.66
CA GLY A 153 -12.48 -4.91 -14.79
C GLY A 153 -12.25 -3.42 -14.48
N ALA A 154 -11.12 -3.04 -13.91
CA ALA A 154 -10.80 -1.63 -13.77
C ALA A 154 -10.39 -1.05 -15.15
N ALA A 155 -10.91 0.12 -15.46
CA ALA A 155 -10.64 0.77 -16.74
C ALA A 155 -9.18 1.22 -16.90
N ASP A 156 -8.49 1.46 -15.76
CA ASP A 156 -7.11 1.97 -15.73
C ASP A 156 -6.37 1.63 -14.43
N GLY A 157 -5.12 2.08 -14.33
CA GLY A 157 -4.29 1.88 -13.15
C GLY A 157 -4.77 2.66 -11.94
N TYR A 158 -5.36 3.85 -12.12
CA TYR A 158 -5.94 4.65 -11.04
C TYR A 158 -7.07 3.89 -10.34
N LEU A 159 -8.07 3.44 -11.10
CA LEU A 159 -9.20 2.66 -10.55
C LEU A 159 -8.75 1.33 -9.93
N SER A 160 -7.75 0.68 -10.52
CA SER A 160 -7.16 -0.53 -9.96
C SER A 160 -6.54 -0.28 -8.58
N PHE A 161 -5.74 0.76 -8.46
CA PHE A 161 -5.08 1.12 -7.22
C PHE A 161 -6.08 1.59 -6.16
N THR A 162 -6.96 2.52 -6.49
CA THR A 162 -7.95 3.06 -5.53
C THR A 162 -8.92 1.99 -5.05
N THR A 163 -9.30 1.03 -5.91
CA THR A 163 -10.11 -0.12 -5.50
C THR A 163 -9.38 -0.98 -4.47
N ALA A 164 -8.10 -1.26 -4.69
CA ALA A 164 -7.31 -2.03 -3.73
C ALA A 164 -7.10 -1.26 -2.43
N LEU A 165 -6.75 0.01 -2.50
CA LEU A 165 -6.58 0.85 -1.32
C LEU A 165 -7.87 0.94 -0.50
N ASN A 166 -9.01 1.18 -1.14
CA ASN A 166 -10.32 1.21 -0.49
C ASN A 166 -10.67 -0.13 0.17
N HIS A 167 -10.32 -1.25 -0.49
CA HIS A 167 -10.49 -2.58 0.10
C HIS A 167 -9.73 -2.73 1.41
N HIS A 168 -8.51 -2.23 1.46
CA HIS A 168 -7.66 -2.29 2.63
C HIS A 168 -8.08 -1.31 3.74
N LEU A 169 -8.56 -0.11 3.40
CA LEU A 169 -8.89 0.94 4.37
C LEU A 169 -10.34 0.84 4.89
N PHE A 170 -11.31 0.86 3.99
CA PHE A 170 -12.70 1.12 4.36
C PHE A 170 -13.68 0.00 4.05
N ASN A 171 -13.27 -1.03 3.29
CA ASN A 171 -14.21 -2.07 2.90
C ASN A 171 -14.95 -2.68 4.11
N GLY A 172 -16.27 -2.67 4.06
CA GLY A 172 -17.10 -3.31 5.07
C GLY A 172 -18.31 -2.49 5.52
N VAL A 173 -18.99 -3.05 6.52
CA VAL A 173 -20.18 -2.47 7.12
C VAL A 173 -19.80 -1.83 8.45
N PHE A 174 -20.23 -0.60 8.62
CA PHE A 174 -19.96 0.23 9.79
C PHE A 174 -21.28 0.59 10.49
N THR A 175 -21.26 0.56 11.80
CA THR A 175 -22.39 0.96 12.63
C THR A 175 -22.12 2.35 13.22
N PRO A 176 -23.01 3.33 13.03
CA PRO A 176 -22.87 4.64 13.65
C PRO A 176 -22.80 4.55 15.18
N ILE A 177 -21.97 5.41 15.77
CA ILE A 177 -21.81 5.53 17.24
C ILE A 177 -22.39 6.87 17.68
N GLY A 178 -23.27 6.88 18.69
CA GLY A 178 -23.80 8.08 19.32
C GLY A 178 -25.33 8.13 19.40
N LYS A 179 -25.87 9.20 20.00
CA LYS A 179 -27.31 9.43 20.08
C LYS A 179 -27.89 9.69 18.70
N GLY A 180 -28.97 8.98 18.34
CA GLY A 180 -29.55 9.09 17.00
C GLY A 180 -28.74 8.38 15.91
N ALA A 181 -27.94 7.39 16.31
CA ALA A 181 -27.21 6.55 15.36
C ALA A 181 -28.17 6.04 14.29
N GLY A 182 -27.91 6.44 13.05
CA GLY A 182 -28.71 6.12 11.89
C GLY A 182 -28.52 4.69 11.42
N GLU A 183 -28.85 4.45 10.16
CA GLU A 183 -28.66 3.17 9.50
C GLU A 183 -27.17 2.79 9.38
N LYS A 184 -26.91 1.49 9.22
CA LYS A 184 -25.58 1.00 8.92
C LYS A 184 -25.09 1.57 7.61
N ILE A 185 -23.79 1.86 7.55
CA ILE A 185 -23.15 2.39 6.37
C ILE A 185 -22.24 1.31 5.79
N MET A 186 -22.24 1.17 4.49
CA MET A 186 -21.35 0.26 3.78
C MET A 186 -20.45 1.05 2.85
N PHE A 187 -19.13 0.85 3.04
CA PHE A 187 -18.09 1.29 2.13
C PHE A 187 -17.69 0.11 1.23
N THR A 188 -17.64 0.32 -0.08
CA THR A 188 -17.22 -0.70 -1.03
C THR A 188 -15.85 -0.38 -1.62
N PRO A 189 -15.08 -1.37 -2.06
CA PRO A 189 -13.80 -1.13 -2.72
C PRO A 189 -13.89 -0.21 -3.95
N GLY A 190 -14.99 -0.26 -4.67
CA GLY A 190 -15.25 0.60 -5.83
C GLY A 190 -15.62 2.05 -5.52
N GLY A 191 -15.46 2.50 -4.26
CA GLY A 191 -15.76 3.87 -3.86
C GLY A 191 -17.25 4.18 -3.73
N PHE A 192 -18.12 3.15 -3.63
CA PHE A 192 -19.55 3.36 -3.33
C PHE A 192 -19.78 3.43 -1.84
N LEU A 193 -20.70 4.33 -1.45
CA LEU A 193 -21.13 4.56 -0.10
C LEU A 193 -22.64 4.33 0.00
N GLN A 194 -23.07 3.41 0.86
CA GLN A 194 -24.49 3.11 1.07
C GLN A 194 -24.88 3.43 2.51
N GLY A 195 -26.13 3.83 2.74
CA GLY A 195 -26.67 4.17 4.06
C GLY A 195 -26.49 5.64 4.45
N MET A 196 -25.83 6.47 3.64
CA MET A 196 -25.81 7.92 3.82
C MET A 196 -26.78 8.58 2.83
N LYS A 197 -27.66 9.46 3.34
CA LYS A 197 -28.70 10.11 2.48
C LYS A 197 -28.10 11.10 1.48
N GLU A 198 -27.03 11.79 1.86
CA GLU A 198 -26.47 12.90 1.11
C GLU A 198 -25.39 12.45 0.13
N TYR A 199 -24.75 11.29 0.38
CA TYR A 199 -23.59 10.82 -0.38
C TYR A 199 -23.79 9.36 -0.78
N ASP A 200 -23.38 9.04 -2.03
CA ASP A 200 -23.36 7.67 -2.56
C ASP A 200 -21.98 7.21 -3.01
N ARG A 201 -21.00 8.11 -2.91
CA ARG A 201 -19.61 7.88 -3.34
C ARG A 201 -18.62 8.46 -2.34
N TYR A 202 -17.43 7.88 -2.34
CA TYR A 202 -16.28 8.42 -1.63
C TYR A 202 -15.00 8.22 -2.42
N GLU A 203 -14.03 9.08 -2.18
CA GLU A 203 -12.70 9.04 -2.75
C GLU A 203 -11.68 9.39 -1.67
N VAL A 204 -10.72 8.46 -1.44
CA VAL A 204 -9.62 8.66 -0.49
C VAL A 204 -8.53 9.49 -1.16
N CYS A 205 -8.05 10.51 -0.48
CA CYS A 205 -6.92 11.29 -0.93
C CYS A 205 -5.64 10.43 -0.93
N THR A 206 -4.96 10.39 -2.08
CA THR A 206 -3.73 9.62 -2.27
C THR A 206 -2.56 10.45 -2.78
N GLY A 207 -2.77 11.76 -3.00
CA GLY A 207 -1.73 12.67 -3.48
C GLY A 207 -2.30 14.03 -3.89
N GLY A 208 -1.40 14.96 -4.20
CA GLY A 208 -1.75 16.28 -4.69
C GLY A 208 -2.39 17.21 -3.66
N ASP A 209 -3.24 18.12 -4.13
CA ASP A 209 -3.76 19.24 -3.34
C ASP A 209 -4.63 18.83 -2.15
N CYS A 210 -5.18 17.63 -2.17
CA CYS A 210 -5.98 17.16 -1.05
C CYS A 210 -5.16 16.95 0.25
N PHE A 211 -3.85 16.71 0.16
CA PHE A 211 -2.98 16.66 1.33
C PHE A 211 -2.61 18.05 1.88
N VAL A 212 -2.58 19.05 1.04
CA VAL A 212 -2.34 20.45 1.48
C VAL A 212 -3.44 20.91 2.43
N ALA A 213 -4.64 20.40 2.22
CA ALA A 213 -5.80 20.74 3.02
C ALA A 213 -5.73 20.21 4.47
N GLY A 214 -5.08 19.06 4.69
CA GLY A 214 -5.24 18.33 5.95
C GLY A 214 -4.10 18.47 6.94
N GLN A 215 -2.94 18.96 6.52
CA GLN A 215 -1.70 18.94 7.30
C GLN A 215 -1.46 17.57 7.94
N ASP A 216 -1.83 17.23 9.09
CA ASP A 216 -1.55 15.95 9.75
C ASP A 216 -2.77 14.99 9.81
N ILE A 217 -3.71 15.11 8.90
CA ILE A 217 -4.88 14.24 8.85
C ILE A 217 -5.14 13.71 7.44
N ASP A 218 -5.44 12.42 7.36
CA ASP A 218 -5.94 11.83 6.12
C ASP A 218 -7.25 12.47 5.67
N VAL A 219 -7.40 12.62 4.36
CA VAL A 219 -8.58 13.26 3.76
C VAL A 219 -9.35 12.27 2.90
N VAL A 220 -10.66 12.36 2.95
CA VAL A 220 -11.60 11.65 2.08
C VAL A 220 -12.64 12.64 1.59
N THR A 221 -13.00 12.54 0.33
CA THR A 221 -14.10 13.31 -0.25
C THR A 221 -15.33 12.44 -0.37
N PHE A 222 -16.48 12.91 0.16
CA PHE A 222 -17.78 12.32 -0.07
C PHE A 222 -18.56 13.17 -1.08
N PHE A 223 -19.30 12.50 -1.96
CA PHE A 223 -20.12 13.19 -2.96
C PHE A 223 -21.31 12.33 -3.40
N ASN A 224 -22.27 12.99 -4.05
CA ASN A 224 -23.36 12.30 -4.72
C ASN A 224 -23.06 12.24 -6.22
N SER A 225 -23.04 11.05 -6.78
CA SER A 225 -22.67 10.83 -8.19
C SER A 225 -23.57 11.56 -9.19
N LYS A 226 -24.82 11.87 -8.84
CA LYS A 226 -25.76 12.60 -9.67
C LYS A 226 -25.51 14.11 -9.69
N ASN A 227 -24.79 14.64 -8.70
CA ASN A 227 -24.58 16.08 -8.55
C ASN A 227 -23.26 16.37 -7.82
N GLN A 228 -22.17 15.83 -8.32
CA GLN A 228 -20.85 15.85 -7.69
C GLN A 228 -20.38 17.28 -7.34
N GLU A 229 -20.47 18.22 -8.27
CA GLU A 229 -19.98 19.58 -8.06
C GLU A 229 -20.64 20.31 -6.88
N LYS A 230 -21.93 20.04 -6.62
CA LYS A 230 -22.70 20.71 -5.55
C LYS A 230 -22.63 19.97 -4.22
N THR A 231 -22.35 18.67 -4.25
CA THR A 231 -22.41 17.81 -3.04
C THR A 231 -21.07 17.39 -2.52
N SER A 232 -19.98 17.66 -3.28
CA SER A 232 -18.64 17.26 -2.88
C SER A 232 -18.22 17.94 -1.57
N LYS A 233 -17.84 17.13 -0.58
CA LYS A 233 -17.38 17.61 0.71
C LYS A 233 -16.18 16.81 1.20
N MET A 234 -15.12 17.49 1.56
CA MET A 234 -13.94 16.90 2.17
C MET A 234 -14.12 16.74 3.67
N PHE A 235 -13.66 15.59 4.17
CA PHE A 235 -13.56 15.27 5.58
C PHE A 235 -12.16 14.81 5.89
N GLY A 236 -11.64 15.22 7.05
CA GLY A 236 -10.50 14.51 7.63
C GLY A 236 -10.98 13.19 8.23
N TYR A 237 -10.13 12.15 8.24
CA TYR A 237 -10.48 10.92 8.93
C TYR A 237 -9.35 10.39 9.81
N ARG A 238 -9.74 9.64 10.84
CA ARG A 238 -8.83 8.84 11.67
C ARG A 238 -9.45 7.48 11.95
N TYR A 239 -8.65 6.46 11.78
CA TYR A 239 -9.01 5.10 12.16
C TYR A 239 -8.27 4.72 13.44
N ASN A 240 -9.02 4.23 14.44
CA ASN A 240 -8.46 3.68 15.67
C ASN A 240 -8.61 2.17 15.65
N GLY A 241 -7.51 1.45 15.37
CA GLY A 241 -7.49 0.00 15.27
C GLY A 241 -7.72 -0.73 16.60
N GLN A 242 -7.50 -0.07 17.76
CA GLN A 242 -7.71 -0.71 19.07
C GLN A 242 -9.20 -0.98 19.34
N ASN A 243 -10.05 -0.04 18.98
CA ASN A 243 -11.51 -0.16 19.17
C ASN A 243 -12.29 -0.23 17.87
N ASP A 244 -11.59 -0.42 16.75
CA ASP A 244 -12.15 -0.54 15.40
C ASP A 244 -13.11 0.61 15.05
N THR A 245 -12.68 1.83 15.39
CA THR A 245 -13.49 3.05 15.23
C THR A 245 -12.92 3.92 14.10
N LEU A 246 -13.80 4.31 13.18
CA LEU A 246 -13.52 5.27 12.12
C LEU A 246 -14.26 6.59 12.44
N THR A 247 -13.52 7.68 12.52
CA THR A 247 -14.08 9.00 12.80
C THR A 247 -13.78 9.94 11.63
N PHE A 248 -14.80 10.58 11.11
CA PHE A 248 -14.71 11.64 10.13
C PHE A 248 -14.89 13.00 10.80
N TYR A 249 -14.05 13.95 10.43
CA TYR A 249 -14.03 15.30 10.99
C TYR A 249 -14.37 16.33 9.92
N ASN A 250 -15.16 17.32 10.29
CA ASN A 250 -15.27 18.50 9.44
C ASN A 250 -13.91 19.16 9.32
N LEU A 251 -13.65 19.74 8.15
CA LEU A 251 -12.47 20.55 7.88
C LEU A 251 -12.91 22.01 7.77
N ALA A 252 -12.35 22.87 8.58
CA ALA A 252 -12.62 24.31 8.55
C ALA A 252 -11.47 25.01 7.81
N ASN A 253 -11.80 25.77 6.76
CA ASN A 253 -10.80 26.61 6.09
C ASN A 253 -10.38 27.72 7.06
N THR A 254 -9.11 27.81 7.35
CA THR A 254 -8.54 28.80 8.29
C THR A 254 -7.87 29.97 7.58
N ASN A 255 -7.72 29.87 6.28
CA ASN A 255 -7.16 30.95 5.47
C ASN A 255 -8.21 31.43 4.46
N THR A 256 -8.65 32.68 4.63
CA THR A 256 -9.63 33.29 3.71
C THR A 256 -8.99 33.75 2.40
N GLU A 257 -7.66 33.90 2.38
CA GLU A 257 -6.92 34.40 1.22
C GLU A 257 -6.35 33.26 0.36
N GLU A 258 -6.01 32.13 0.98
CA GLU A 258 -5.51 30.93 0.28
C GLU A 258 -6.51 29.78 0.37
N LYS A 259 -6.97 29.29 -0.75
CA LYS A 259 -7.74 28.05 -0.81
C LYS A 259 -6.82 26.90 -0.44
N GLY A 260 -7.11 26.19 0.67
CA GLY A 260 -6.42 24.95 0.96
C GLY A 260 -5.82 24.79 2.36
N ALA A 261 -5.84 25.82 3.20
CA ALA A 261 -5.44 25.66 4.60
C ALA A 261 -6.65 25.26 5.46
N TYR A 262 -6.77 23.97 5.78
CA TYR A 262 -7.88 23.48 6.60
C TYR A 262 -7.37 23.02 7.97
N LYS A 263 -8.18 23.25 9.01
CA LYS A 263 -7.98 22.66 10.34
C LYS A 263 -9.06 21.65 10.64
N VAL A 264 -8.67 20.62 11.36
CA VAL A 264 -9.61 19.64 11.90
C VAL A 264 -10.56 20.35 12.86
N ALA A 265 -11.85 20.26 12.56
CA ALA A 265 -12.93 20.79 13.39
C ALA A 265 -13.64 19.64 14.15
N ALA A 266 -14.87 19.85 14.57
CA ALA A 266 -15.62 18.84 15.31
C ALA A 266 -15.85 17.56 14.49
N PRO A 267 -15.95 16.38 15.15
CA PRO A 267 -16.37 15.16 14.50
C PRO A 267 -17.71 15.33 13.78
N ALA A 268 -17.77 14.92 12.52
CA ALA A 268 -18.99 14.88 11.72
C ALA A 268 -19.70 13.54 11.84
N TYR A 269 -18.93 12.46 11.75
CA TYR A 269 -19.43 11.09 11.82
C TYR A 269 -18.47 10.22 12.62
N LYS A 270 -19.01 9.26 13.35
CA LYS A 270 -18.24 8.26 14.08
C LYS A 270 -18.89 6.89 13.92
N PHE A 271 -18.07 5.91 13.57
CA PHE A 271 -18.52 4.56 13.26
C PHE A 271 -17.65 3.52 13.95
N SER A 272 -18.24 2.35 14.25
CA SER A 272 -17.49 1.14 14.57
C SER A 272 -17.64 0.12 13.44
N ARG A 273 -16.56 -0.52 13.07
CA ARG A 273 -16.58 -1.69 12.20
C ARG A 273 -16.98 -2.88 13.05
N LYS A 274 -17.99 -3.62 12.62
CA LYS A 274 -18.30 -4.89 13.24
C LYS A 274 -17.27 -5.90 12.72
N LYS A 275 -16.38 -6.41 13.59
CA LYS A 275 -15.55 -7.55 13.20
C LYS A 275 -16.49 -8.69 12.83
N SER A 276 -16.36 -9.23 11.62
CA SER A 276 -16.95 -10.53 11.29
C SER A 276 -16.31 -11.54 12.24
N GLN A 277 -17.13 -12.13 13.10
CA GLN A 277 -16.76 -13.25 13.97
C GLN A 277 -16.45 -14.47 13.12
#